data_2215b57f3a60328e7711c2d228283609
#
_entry.id   2215b57f3a60328e7711c2d228283609
#
_cell.length_a   1.000
_cell.length_b   1.000
_cell.length_c   1.000
_cell.angle_alpha   90.00
_cell.angle_beta   90.00
_cell.angle_gamma   90.00
#
_symmetry.space_group_name_H-M   'P 1'
#
loop_
_entity.id
_entity.type
_entity.pdbx_description
1 polymer ?
#
loop_
_entity_poly.entity_id
_entity_poly.type
_entity_poly.pdbx_seq_one_letter_code
_entity_poly.pdbx_strand_id
1 'polypeptide(L)'
;MSLAATASQESDIQAISASIREILDRQKAVHIAKGPLSERERIDWLDRAIALIVDNQKEIAEALSSDFGHRSTDTSMMTDVMGSIAPLQHAKKHLRQWMKPEKRKVMFPLGLMGARARVEFQPLGTVGVISPWNFPVNLTWTPLAGIFAAGNRCMIKPSEFTPATSELMARMFRSAFDETEVAVVNGSAQVGQVFSSQPFDHLLFTGATSIAHHVMRAAADNLVPLTLELGGKSPVLVSQSA
;
A
#
# COMPACT_ATOMS: atom_id res chain seq x y z
N MET A 1 -17.27 18.00 -26.77
CA MET A 1 -17.90 17.12 -25.75
C MET A 1 -19.17 17.80 -25.26
N SER A 2 -20.30 17.06 -25.20
CA SER A 2 -21.63 17.63 -24.79
C SER A 2 -21.63 17.86 -23.26
N LEU A 3 -22.28 18.94 -22.81
CA LEU A 3 -22.52 19.26 -21.38
C LEU A 3 -23.14 18.07 -20.60
N ALA A 4 -23.97 17.27 -21.25
CA ALA A 4 -24.54 16.06 -20.65
C ALA A 4 -23.51 14.96 -20.36
N ALA A 5 -22.48 14.78 -21.21
CA ALA A 5 -21.40 13.82 -20.99
C ALA A 5 -20.49 14.25 -19.85
N THR A 6 -20.27 15.55 -19.68
CA THR A 6 -19.47 16.10 -18.57
C THR A 6 -20.18 15.92 -17.22
N ALA A 7 -21.49 16.19 -17.17
CA ALA A 7 -22.29 16.01 -15.96
C ALA A 7 -22.41 14.53 -15.53
N SER A 8 -22.48 13.60 -16.48
CA SER A 8 -22.45 12.15 -16.18
C SER A 8 -21.11 11.72 -15.59
N GLN A 9 -19.99 12.18 -16.17
CA GLN A 9 -18.64 11.88 -15.63
C GLN A 9 -18.41 12.45 -14.23
N GLU A 10 -18.88 13.66 -13.95
CA GLU A 10 -18.79 14.26 -12.62
C GLU A 10 -19.60 13.46 -11.58
N SER A 11 -20.81 13.02 -11.95
CA SER A 11 -21.65 12.17 -11.09
C SER A 11 -20.96 10.84 -10.76
N ASP A 12 -20.34 10.19 -11.74
CA ASP A 12 -19.63 8.92 -11.56
C ASP A 12 -18.40 9.08 -10.64
N ILE A 13 -17.65 10.17 -10.81
CA ILE A 13 -16.50 10.47 -9.96
C ILE A 13 -16.93 10.75 -8.51
N GLN A 14 -18.02 11.47 -8.31
CA GLN A 14 -18.56 11.72 -6.97
C GLN A 14 -19.03 10.42 -6.29
N ALA A 15 -19.68 9.52 -7.02
CA ALA A 15 -20.10 8.22 -6.51
C ALA A 15 -18.89 7.35 -6.11
N ILE A 16 -17.83 7.34 -6.93
CA ILE A 16 -16.57 6.64 -6.62
C ILE A 16 -15.92 7.24 -5.37
N SER A 17 -15.88 8.57 -5.27
CA SER A 17 -15.34 9.26 -4.10
C SER A 17 -16.08 8.89 -2.82
N ALA A 18 -17.40 8.86 -2.87
CA ALA A 18 -18.25 8.47 -1.74
C ALA A 18 -17.99 7.00 -1.33
N SER A 19 -17.87 6.08 -2.29
CA SER A 19 -17.58 4.68 -2.03
C SER A 19 -16.20 4.48 -1.38
N ILE A 20 -15.15 5.14 -1.89
CA ILE A 20 -13.81 5.08 -1.29
C ILE A 20 -13.84 5.64 0.13
N ARG A 21 -14.56 6.74 0.33
CA ARG A 21 -14.71 7.37 1.65
C ARG A 21 -15.43 6.45 2.64
N GLU A 22 -16.47 5.78 2.22
CA GLU A 22 -17.21 4.84 3.06
C GLU A 22 -16.33 3.67 3.53
N ILE A 23 -15.53 3.07 2.62
CA ILE A 23 -14.57 2.02 2.98
C ILE A 23 -13.55 2.55 3.98
N LEU A 24 -12.98 3.74 3.72
CA LEU A 24 -12.00 4.37 4.59
C LEU A 24 -12.56 4.63 6.00
N ASP A 25 -13.77 5.17 6.08
CA ASP A 25 -14.41 5.46 7.36
C ASP A 25 -14.71 4.17 8.14
N ARG A 26 -15.12 3.07 7.47
CA ARG A 26 -15.28 1.76 8.10
C ARG A 26 -13.94 1.20 8.60
N GLN A 27 -12.86 1.29 7.82
CA GLN A 27 -11.53 0.88 8.23
C GLN A 27 -11.06 1.65 9.47
N LYS A 28 -11.23 2.97 9.50
CA LYS A 28 -10.90 3.82 10.65
C LYS A 28 -11.74 3.47 11.89
N ALA A 29 -13.04 3.29 11.72
CA ALA A 29 -13.93 2.93 12.83
C ALA A 29 -13.53 1.59 13.46
N VAL A 30 -13.24 0.57 12.64
CA VAL A 30 -12.78 -0.73 13.15
C VAL A 30 -11.38 -0.63 13.78
N HIS A 31 -10.48 0.19 13.22
CA HIS A 31 -9.17 0.43 13.82
C HIS A 31 -9.29 1.01 15.24
N ILE A 32 -10.13 2.02 15.40
CA ILE A 32 -10.36 2.67 16.70
C ILE A 32 -11.03 1.69 17.68
N ALA A 33 -12.06 0.97 17.25
CA ALA A 33 -12.83 0.08 18.10
C ALA A 33 -12.01 -1.14 18.58
N LYS A 34 -11.16 -1.70 17.70
CA LYS A 34 -10.35 -2.89 18.00
C LYS A 34 -9.06 -2.55 18.75
N GLY A 35 -8.54 -1.33 18.56
CA GLY A 35 -7.23 -0.92 19.06
C GLY A 35 -6.07 -1.57 18.32
N PRO A 36 -4.82 -1.42 18.82
CA PRO A 36 -3.63 -1.96 18.18
C PRO A 36 -3.66 -3.49 18.08
N LEU A 37 -3.34 -4.02 16.89
CA LEU A 37 -3.22 -5.46 16.67
C LEU A 37 -2.09 -6.08 17.51
N SER A 38 -2.33 -7.27 18.03
CA SER A 38 -1.34 -8.08 18.72
C SER A 38 -0.24 -8.57 17.76
N GLU A 39 0.90 -9.02 18.29
CA GLU A 39 1.98 -9.67 17.52
C GLU A 39 1.43 -10.82 16.65
N ARG A 40 0.55 -11.66 17.22
CA ARG A 40 -0.04 -12.81 16.52
C ARG A 40 -0.90 -12.40 15.33
N GLU A 41 -1.72 -11.36 15.48
CA GLU A 41 -2.58 -10.87 14.39
C GLU A 41 -1.76 -10.25 13.27
N ARG A 42 -0.67 -9.52 13.59
CA ARG A 42 0.23 -8.95 12.57
C ARG A 42 0.99 -10.05 11.81
N ILE A 43 1.42 -11.11 12.50
CA ILE A 43 2.02 -12.29 11.88
C ILE A 43 1.01 -12.98 10.96
N ASP A 44 -0.23 -13.15 11.37
CA ASP A 44 -1.30 -13.72 10.55
C ASP A 44 -1.50 -12.93 9.25
N TRP A 45 -1.53 -11.60 9.31
CA TRP A 45 -1.65 -10.77 8.11
C TRP A 45 -0.45 -10.92 7.17
N LEU A 46 0.77 -10.97 7.71
CA LEU A 46 1.99 -11.22 6.92
C LEU A 46 1.96 -12.61 6.28
N ASP A 47 1.50 -13.64 7.00
CA ASP A 47 1.41 -15.01 6.49
C ASP A 47 0.35 -15.13 5.38
N ARG A 48 -0.83 -14.51 5.57
CA ARG A 48 -1.86 -14.44 4.52
C ARG A 48 -1.34 -13.73 3.25
N ALA A 49 -0.61 -12.62 3.41
CA ALA A 49 -0.02 -11.91 2.28
C ALA A 49 1.03 -12.74 1.54
N ILE A 50 1.85 -13.53 2.25
CA ILE A 50 2.80 -14.47 1.65
C ILE A 50 2.06 -15.58 0.91
N ALA A 51 1.04 -16.18 1.53
CA ALA A 51 0.25 -17.25 0.93
C ALA A 51 -0.41 -16.80 -0.38
N LEU A 52 -0.96 -15.58 -0.42
CA LEU A 52 -1.54 -15.02 -1.66
C LEU A 52 -0.54 -15.02 -2.83
N ILE A 53 0.72 -14.67 -2.59
CA ILE A 53 1.75 -14.71 -3.64
C ILE A 53 2.11 -16.14 -4.03
N VAL A 54 2.34 -17.01 -3.06
CA VAL A 54 2.79 -18.39 -3.30
C VAL A 54 1.70 -19.19 -4.02
N ASP A 55 0.46 -19.07 -3.59
CA ASP A 55 -0.66 -19.86 -4.12
C ASP A 55 -1.07 -19.39 -5.54
N ASN A 56 -0.85 -18.10 -5.86
CA ASN A 56 -1.27 -17.52 -7.14
C ASN A 56 -0.09 -17.21 -8.09
N GLN A 57 1.11 -17.75 -7.84
CA GLN A 57 2.32 -17.39 -8.60
C GLN A 57 2.20 -17.58 -10.13
N LYS A 58 1.46 -18.60 -10.59
CA LYS A 58 1.21 -18.84 -12.01
C LYS A 58 0.28 -17.79 -12.61
N GLU A 59 -0.84 -17.51 -11.93
CA GLU A 59 -1.80 -16.49 -12.38
C GLU A 59 -1.16 -15.10 -12.38
N ILE A 60 -0.28 -14.80 -11.43
CA ILE A 60 0.51 -13.55 -11.39
C ILE A 60 1.38 -13.46 -12.65
N ALA A 61 2.13 -14.50 -13.00
CA ALA A 61 2.99 -14.50 -14.18
C ALA A 61 2.18 -14.37 -15.48
N GLU A 62 1.02 -15.02 -15.56
CA GLU A 62 0.11 -14.95 -16.71
C GLU A 62 -0.51 -13.55 -16.85
N ALA A 63 -0.98 -12.94 -15.75
CA ALA A 63 -1.54 -11.59 -15.74
C ALA A 63 -0.48 -10.54 -16.15
N LEU A 64 0.73 -10.64 -15.60
CA LEU A 64 1.85 -9.78 -15.98
C LEU A 64 2.23 -9.95 -17.46
N SER A 65 2.27 -11.18 -17.98
CA SER A 65 2.53 -11.43 -19.40
C SER A 65 1.44 -10.82 -20.28
N SER A 66 0.17 -10.91 -19.87
CA SER A 66 -0.95 -10.29 -20.58
C SER A 66 -0.84 -8.76 -20.63
N ASP A 67 -0.54 -8.11 -19.52
CA ASP A 67 -0.46 -6.65 -19.44
C ASP A 67 0.76 -6.09 -20.21
N PHE A 68 1.90 -6.79 -20.20
CA PHE A 68 3.14 -6.35 -20.84
C PHE A 68 3.37 -6.92 -22.24
N GLY A 69 2.53 -7.83 -22.70
CA GLY A 69 2.60 -8.45 -24.02
C GLY A 69 3.68 -9.53 -24.17
N HIS A 70 4.83 -9.42 -23.54
CA HIS A 70 5.95 -10.37 -23.69
C HIS A 70 6.84 -10.50 -22.43
N ARG A 71 6.38 -10.09 -21.27
CA ARG A 71 7.17 -10.25 -20.05
C ARG A 71 7.38 -11.73 -19.75
N SER A 72 8.65 -12.16 -19.65
CA SER A 72 8.94 -13.56 -19.42
C SER A 72 8.46 -14.02 -18.05
N THR A 73 8.02 -15.27 -17.97
CA THR A 73 7.62 -15.89 -16.71
C THR A 73 8.75 -15.87 -15.70
N ASP A 74 10.00 -16.14 -16.12
CA ASP A 74 11.17 -16.15 -15.23
C ASP A 74 11.42 -14.76 -14.62
N THR A 75 11.32 -13.70 -15.44
CA THR A 75 11.41 -12.31 -14.93
C THR A 75 10.32 -12.02 -13.92
N SER A 76 9.06 -12.38 -14.22
CA SER A 76 7.93 -12.17 -13.32
C SER A 76 8.09 -12.94 -12.01
N MET A 77 8.56 -14.19 -12.07
CA MET A 77 8.84 -15.02 -10.91
C MET A 77 9.94 -14.43 -10.03
N MET A 78 11.01 -13.92 -10.63
CA MET A 78 12.13 -13.33 -9.89
C MET A 78 11.77 -11.98 -9.27
N THR A 79 11.16 -11.07 -10.05
CA THR A 79 10.94 -9.68 -9.65
C THR A 79 9.68 -9.47 -8.85
N ASP A 80 8.56 -10.02 -9.32
CA ASP A 80 7.24 -9.76 -8.72
C ASP A 80 6.85 -10.82 -7.68
N VAL A 81 7.15 -12.10 -7.93
CA VAL A 81 6.81 -13.16 -6.97
C VAL A 81 7.83 -13.24 -5.84
N MET A 82 9.09 -13.60 -6.14
CA MET A 82 10.13 -13.75 -5.11
C MET A 82 10.46 -12.43 -4.42
N GLY A 83 10.53 -11.33 -5.21
CA GLY A 83 10.77 -9.99 -4.68
C GLY A 83 9.73 -9.52 -3.66
N SER A 84 8.48 -9.97 -3.78
CA SER A 84 7.40 -9.64 -2.85
C SER A 84 7.46 -10.43 -1.54
N ILE A 85 7.98 -11.65 -1.55
CA ILE A 85 7.99 -12.54 -0.38
C ILE A 85 9.05 -12.12 0.64
N ALA A 86 10.25 -11.77 0.19
CA ALA A 86 11.39 -11.51 1.05
C ALA A 86 11.16 -10.37 2.08
N PRO A 87 10.57 -9.21 1.72
CA PRO A 87 10.24 -8.15 2.68
C PRO A 87 9.24 -8.60 3.76
N LEU A 88 8.22 -9.39 3.38
CA LEU A 88 7.21 -9.92 4.32
C LEU A 88 7.84 -10.89 5.32
N GLN A 89 8.69 -11.81 4.84
CA GLN A 89 9.44 -12.74 5.71
C GLN A 89 10.39 -11.98 6.65
N HIS A 90 11.06 -10.95 6.14
CA HIS A 90 11.93 -10.10 6.96
C HIS A 90 11.12 -9.40 8.06
N ALA A 91 9.99 -8.80 7.72
CA ALA A 91 9.11 -8.13 8.68
C ALA A 91 8.63 -9.12 9.76
N LYS A 92 8.15 -10.30 9.36
CA LYS A 92 7.73 -11.37 10.28
C LYS A 92 8.84 -11.77 11.26
N LYS A 93 10.06 -11.95 10.75
CA LYS A 93 11.22 -12.36 11.58
C LYS A 93 11.59 -11.29 12.63
N HIS A 94 11.42 -10.00 12.30
CA HIS A 94 11.88 -8.91 13.15
C HIS A 94 10.73 -8.24 13.94
N LEU A 95 9.50 -8.59 13.68
CA LEU A 95 8.30 -7.95 14.24
C LEU A 95 8.36 -7.80 15.76
N ARG A 96 8.66 -8.90 16.47
CA ARG A 96 8.74 -8.90 17.93
C ARG A 96 9.78 -7.92 18.49
N GLN A 97 10.88 -7.72 17.76
CA GLN A 97 11.89 -6.74 18.14
C GLN A 97 11.39 -5.32 17.90
N TRP A 98 10.74 -5.06 16.78
CA TRP A 98 10.21 -3.74 16.40
C TRP A 98 9.08 -3.27 17.32
N MET A 99 8.30 -4.20 17.85
CA MET A 99 7.20 -3.89 18.79
C MET A 99 7.68 -3.58 20.21
N LYS A 100 8.98 -3.75 20.54
CA LYS A 100 9.48 -3.49 21.89
C LYS A 100 9.51 -1.99 22.18
N PRO A 101 8.93 -1.55 23.33
CA PRO A 101 9.05 -0.15 23.75
C PRO A 101 10.49 0.25 23.97
N GLU A 102 10.86 1.45 23.57
CA GLU A 102 12.16 2.04 23.78
C GLU A 102 12.18 2.84 25.09
N LYS A 103 13.04 2.45 26.04
CA LYS A 103 13.22 3.20 27.28
C LYS A 103 13.87 4.57 27.00
N ARG A 104 13.41 5.60 27.67
CA ARG A 104 13.95 6.96 27.58
C ARG A 104 14.43 7.43 28.96
N LYS A 105 15.41 8.34 28.97
CA LYS A 105 15.88 8.97 30.20
C LYS A 105 14.79 9.93 30.71
N VAL A 106 14.65 9.96 32.03
CA VAL A 106 13.77 10.91 32.72
C VAL A 106 14.65 12.01 33.31
N MET A 107 14.11 13.22 33.38
CA MET A 107 14.81 14.39 33.96
C MET A 107 15.10 14.15 35.44
N PHE A 108 16.31 14.53 35.88
CA PHE A 108 16.69 14.51 37.27
C PHE A 108 15.88 15.58 38.07
N PRO A 109 15.36 15.29 39.28
CA PRO A 109 15.57 14.05 40.07
C PRO A 109 14.42 13.04 39.94
N LEU A 110 13.49 13.19 39.00
CA LEU A 110 12.26 12.37 38.88
C LEU A 110 12.57 10.85 38.77
N GLY A 111 13.68 10.49 38.14
CA GLY A 111 14.11 9.09 38.04
C GLY A 111 14.40 8.45 39.40
N LEU A 112 14.94 9.20 40.35
CA LEU A 112 15.16 8.76 41.75
C LEU A 112 13.84 8.53 42.48
N MET A 113 12.80 9.25 42.11
CA MET A 113 11.45 9.13 42.67
C MET A 113 10.62 8.01 41.98
N GLY A 114 11.23 7.18 41.12
CA GLY A 114 10.58 6.05 40.44
C GLY A 114 9.91 6.40 39.11
N ALA A 115 10.03 7.62 38.57
CA ALA A 115 9.50 7.96 37.27
C ALA A 115 10.20 7.20 36.15
N ARG A 116 9.41 6.78 35.14
CA ARG A 116 9.90 6.05 33.98
C ARG A 116 9.32 6.66 32.70
N ALA A 117 10.11 6.71 31.64
CA ALA A 117 9.67 7.14 30.31
C ALA A 117 10.00 6.09 29.27
N ARG A 118 9.09 5.90 28.32
CA ARG A 118 9.26 5.01 27.18
C ARG A 118 8.56 5.55 25.95
N VAL A 119 9.04 5.17 24.77
CA VAL A 119 8.37 5.38 23.49
C VAL A 119 7.73 4.05 23.09
N GLU A 120 6.45 4.07 22.81
CA GLU A 120 5.70 2.93 22.26
C GLU A 120 5.32 3.24 20.81
N PHE A 121 5.65 2.33 19.90
CA PHE A 121 5.28 2.44 18.50
C PHE A 121 3.84 1.97 18.33
N GLN A 122 2.99 2.85 17.80
CA GLN A 122 1.58 2.59 17.56
C GLN A 122 1.29 2.59 16.05
N PRO A 123 0.29 1.83 15.58
CA PRO A 123 -0.16 1.95 14.20
C PRO A 123 -0.74 3.35 13.95
N LEU A 124 -0.55 3.85 12.74
CA LEU A 124 -1.09 5.15 12.30
C LEU A 124 -2.61 5.09 12.11
N GLY A 125 -3.11 3.97 11.59
CA GLY A 125 -4.51 3.80 11.23
C GLY A 125 -4.68 3.12 9.88
N THR A 126 -5.27 3.82 8.90
CA THR A 126 -5.45 3.35 7.54
C THR A 126 -4.44 4.00 6.59
N VAL A 127 -3.63 3.19 5.94
CA VAL A 127 -2.62 3.63 4.97
C VAL A 127 -3.15 3.44 3.54
N GLY A 128 -3.15 4.50 2.75
CA GLY A 128 -3.38 4.42 1.30
C GLY A 128 -2.08 4.03 0.57
N VAL A 129 -2.17 3.17 -0.43
CA VAL A 129 -1.03 2.78 -1.29
C VAL A 129 -1.42 2.97 -2.74
N ILE A 130 -0.69 3.82 -3.47
CA ILE A 130 -0.82 3.97 -4.92
C ILE A 130 0.39 3.28 -5.55
N SER A 131 0.14 2.18 -6.26
CA SER A 131 1.19 1.33 -6.83
C SER A 131 1.43 1.62 -8.30
N PRO A 132 2.68 1.48 -8.79
CA PRO A 132 3.04 1.74 -10.19
C PRO A 132 2.77 0.53 -11.09
N TRP A 133 3.00 0.72 -12.39
CA TRP A 133 2.78 -0.31 -13.40
C TRP A 133 3.99 -1.23 -13.66
N ASN A 134 5.23 -0.76 -13.42
CA ASN A 134 6.46 -1.45 -13.88
C ASN A 134 6.76 -2.78 -13.14
N PHE A 135 6.50 -2.83 -11.83
CA PHE A 135 6.53 -4.04 -10.99
C PHE A 135 5.29 -4.04 -10.08
N PRO A 136 4.09 -4.24 -10.67
CA PRO A 136 2.84 -3.93 -9.99
C PRO A 136 2.59 -4.78 -8.75
N VAL A 137 3.01 -6.06 -8.76
CA VAL A 137 2.86 -6.94 -7.60
C VAL A 137 3.91 -6.62 -6.54
N ASN A 138 5.20 -6.58 -6.92
CA ASN A 138 6.27 -6.31 -5.97
C ASN A 138 6.09 -4.96 -5.26
N LEU A 139 5.85 -3.89 -6.01
CA LEU A 139 5.72 -2.54 -5.44
C LEU A 139 4.37 -2.27 -4.75
N THR A 140 3.47 -3.26 -4.77
CA THR A 140 2.30 -3.31 -3.89
C THR A 140 2.61 -4.07 -2.60
N TRP A 141 3.20 -5.28 -2.69
CA TRP A 141 3.43 -6.15 -1.53
C TRP A 141 4.58 -5.69 -0.64
N THR A 142 5.64 -5.12 -1.22
CA THR A 142 6.79 -4.63 -0.44
C THR A 142 6.40 -3.60 0.62
N PRO A 143 5.60 -2.57 0.31
CA PRO A 143 5.09 -1.65 1.33
C PRO A 143 4.19 -2.33 2.38
N LEU A 144 3.40 -3.33 1.98
CA LEU A 144 2.52 -4.06 2.90
C LEU A 144 3.28 -4.74 4.03
N ALA A 145 4.53 -5.14 3.81
CA ALA A 145 5.37 -5.71 4.85
C ALA A 145 5.51 -4.76 6.07
N GLY A 146 5.78 -3.49 5.82
CA GLY A 146 5.85 -2.46 6.86
C GLY A 146 4.48 -2.08 7.41
N ILE A 147 3.47 -1.96 6.55
CA ILE A 147 2.10 -1.59 6.91
C ILE A 147 1.50 -2.62 7.88
N PHE A 148 1.61 -3.92 7.56
CA PHE A 148 1.10 -5.01 8.39
C PHE A 148 1.92 -5.22 9.66
N ALA A 149 3.25 -5.10 9.57
CA ALA A 149 4.13 -5.15 10.75
C ALA A 149 3.81 -4.04 11.75
N ALA A 150 3.48 -2.84 11.27
CA ALA A 150 3.04 -1.75 12.14
C ALA A 150 1.60 -1.93 12.66
N GLY A 151 0.81 -2.85 12.09
CA GLY A 151 -0.58 -3.12 12.47
C GLY A 151 -1.57 -2.12 11.86
N ASN A 152 -1.21 -1.48 10.75
CA ASN A 152 -2.08 -0.59 10.00
C ASN A 152 -3.02 -1.36 9.07
N ARG A 153 -4.20 -0.80 8.83
CA ARG A 153 -5.11 -1.18 7.76
C ARG A 153 -4.63 -0.57 6.44
N CYS A 154 -5.07 -1.12 5.32
CA CYS A 154 -4.58 -0.67 4.02
C CYS A 154 -5.72 -0.53 3.01
N MET A 155 -5.62 0.50 2.18
CA MET A 155 -6.38 0.61 0.93
C MET A 155 -5.39 0.78 -0.22
N ILE A 156 -5.58 0.01 -1.30
CA ILE A 156 -4.64 -0.09 -2.40
C ILE A 156 -5.31 0.40 -3.69
N LYS A 157 -4.66 1.31 -4.41
CA LYS A 157 -5.01 1.73 -5.76
C LYS A 157 -3.90 1.24 -6.72
N PRO A 158 -4.07 0.08 -7.37
CA PRO A 158 -3.14 -0.39 -8.38
C PRO A 158 -3.16 0.48 -9.63
N SER A 159 -2.16 0.31 -10.49
CA SER A 159 -2.06 1.06 -11.74
C SER A 159 -3.13 0.64 -12.75
N GLU A 160 -3.71 1.60 -13.43
CA GLU A 160 -4.62 1.41 -14.56
C GLU A 160 -3.93 0.86 -15.83
N PHE A 161 -2.61 0.94 -15.89
CA PHE A 161 -1.82 0.43 -17.02
C PHE A 161 -1.57 -1.08 -16.97
N THR A 162 -1.91 -1.74 -15.85
CA THR A 162 -1.81 -3.19 -15.68
C THR A 162 -3.14 -3.77 -15.22
N PRO A 163 -4.19 -3.71 -16.09
CA PRO A 163 -5.56 -4.05 -15.68
C PRO A 163 -5.75 -5.53 -15.31
N ALA A 164 -5.13 -6.47 -16.03
CA ALA A 164 -5.24 -7.88 -15.72
C ALA A 164 -4.61 -8.20 -14.35
N THR A 165 -3.41 -7.65 -14.09
CA THR A 165 -2.73 -7.80 -12.79
C THR A 165 -3.51 -7.11 -11.67
N SER A 166 -4.06 -5.93 -11.90
CA SER A 166 -4.84 -5.18 -10.90
C SER A 166 -6.13 -5.90 -10.50
N GLU A 167 -6.82 -6.51 -11.48
CA GLU A 167 -8.01 -7.31 -11.21
C GLU A 167 -7.68 -8.61 -10.47
N LEU A 168 -6.59 -9.27 -10.85
CA LEU A 168 -6.10 -10.44 -10.10
C LEU A 168 -5.79 -10.07 -8.65
N MET A 169 -5.05 -8.99 -8.40
CA MET A 169 -4.73 -8.53 -7.05
C MET A 169 -6.00 -8.24 -6.24
N ALA A 170 -7.01 -7.60 -6.84
CA ALA A 170 -8.27 -7.34 -6.17
C ALA A 170 -9.00 -8.63 -5.77
N ARG A 171 -8.99 -9.67 -6.63
CA ARG A 171 -9.54 -10.99 -6.29
C ARG A 171 -8.77 -11.67 -5.17
N MET A 172 -7.43 -11.66 -5.25
CA MET A 172 -6.54 -12.24 -4.25
C MET A 172 -6.78 -11.63 -2.87
N PHE A 173 -6.78 -10.30 -2.75
CA PHE A 173 -7.01 -9.65 -1.46
C PHE A 173 -8.41 -9.96 -0.91
N ARG A 174 -9.46 -9.89 -1.73
CA ARG A 174 -10.82 -10.24 -1.30
C ARG A 174 -10.97 -11.69 -0.81
N SER A 175 -10.15 -12.61 -1.28
CA SER A 175 -10.20 -14.02 -0.84
C SER A 175 -9.59 -14.26 0.54
N ALA A 176 -8.69 -13.38 1.00
CA ALA A 176 -7.91 -13.58 2.22
C ALA A 176 -8.11 -12.51 3.29
N PHE A 177 -8.59 -11.32 2.93
CA PHE A 177 -8.75 -10.20 3.85
C PHE A 177 -10.17 -9.66 3.82
N ASP A 178 -10.68 -9.29 4.98
CA ASP A 178 -11.89 -8.47 5.07
C ASP A 178 -11.61 -7.06 4.52
N GLU A 179 -12.61 -6.42 3.91
CA GLU A 179 -12.45 -5.09 3.34
C GLU A 179 -12.06 -4.03 4.38
N THR A 180 -12.40 -4.28 5.65
CA THR A 180 -11.96 -3.44 6.76
C THR A 180 -10.48 -3.66 7.14
N GLU A 181 -9.83 -4.71 6.65
CA GLU A 181 -8.40 -4.97 6.82
C GLU A 181 -7.61 -4.44 5.62
N VAL A 182 -7.98 -4.92 4.41
CA VAL A 182 -7.36 -4.53 3.13
C VAL A 182 -8.44 -4.37 2.07
N ALA A 183 -8.49 -3.19 1.44
CA ALA A 183 -9.37 -2.93 0.31
C ALA A 183 -8.55 -2.61 -0.94
N VAL A 184 -9.03 -3.04 -2.12
CA VAL A 184 -8.43 -2.70 -3.42
C VAL A 184 -9.43 -1.92 -4.25
N VAL A 185 -9.02 -0.75 -4.72
CA VAL A 185 -9.81 0.17 -5.54
C VAL A 185 -9.19 0.24 -6.93
N ASN A 186 -9.75 -0.51 -7.87
CA ASN A 186 -9.37 -0.43 -9.28
C ASN A 186 -10.00 0.79 -9.94
N GLY A 187 -9.37 1.30 -11.00
CA GLY A 187 -9.94 2.38 -11.79
C GLY A 187 -8.90 3.25 -12.48
N SER A 188 -9.39 4.22 -13.24
CA SER A 188 -8.60 5.15 -14.06
C SER A 188 -7.71 6.10 -13.25
N ALA A 189 -6.94 6.93 -13.95
CA ALA A 189 -6.18 8.03 -13.35
C ALA A 189 -7.07 9.00 -12.54
N GLN A 190 -8.34 9.20 -12.95
CA GLN A 190 -9.30 10.01 -12.19
C GLN A 190 -9.64 9.39 -10.83
N VAL A 191 -9.78 8.06 -10.76
CA VAL A 191 -9.93 7.34 -9.49
C VAL A 191 -8.68 7.51 -8.62
N GLY A 192 -7.48 7.53 -9.22
CA GLY A 192 -6.23 7.84 -8.52
C GLY A 192 -6.20 9.24 -7.91
N GLN A 193 -6.74 10.24 -8.62
CA GLN A 193 -6.88 11.61 -8.11
C GLN A 193 -7.82 11.67 -6.91
N VAL A 194 -8.99 11.06 -7.03
CA VAL A 194 -9.96 10.96 -5.93
C VAL A 194 -9.39 10.21 -4.74
N PHE A 195 -8.66 9.12 -5.00
CA PHE A 195 -8.00 8.34 -3.96
C PHE A 195 -6.96 9.16 -3.20
N SER A 196 -6.14 9.94 -3.91
CA SER A 196 -5.10 10.78 -3.28
C SER A 196 -5.65 11.95 -2.46
N SER A 197 -6.91 12.34 -2.68
CA SER A 197 -7.59 13.38 -1.89
C SER A 197 -8.33 12.85 -0.66
N GLN A 198 -8.31 11.53 -0.40
CA GLN A 198 -8.95 10.98 0.78
C GLN A 198 -8.12 11.22 2.05
N PRO A 199 -8.75 11.40 3.21
CA PRO A 199 -8.06 11.68 4.47
C PRO A 199 -7.50 10.41 5.11
N PHE A 200 -6.54 9.75 4.43
CA PHE A 200 -5.77 8.65 5.01
C PHE A 200 -4.97 9.12 6.23
N ASP A 201 -4.55 8.18 7.06
CA ASP A 201 -3.61 8.47 8.15
C ASP A 201 -2.15 8.50 7.66
N HIS A 202 -1.90 7.92 6.50
CA HIS A 202 -0.67 8.02 5.71
C HIS A 202 -0.96 7.61 4.26
N LEU A 203 -0.25 8.19 3.28
CA LEU A 203 -0.36 7.81 1.88
C LEU A 203 1.03 7.51 1.31
N LEU A 204 1.19 6.31 0.75
CA LEU A 204 2.38 5.90 0.02
C LEU A 204 2.09 5.94 -1.48
N PHE A 205 2.95 6.60 -2.22
CA PHE A 205 2.90 6.70 -3.66
C PHE A 205 4.22 6.25 -4.26
N THR A 206 4.15 5.32 -5.22
CA THR A 206 5.30 4.92 -6.05
C THR A 206 5.00 5.24 -7.51
N GLY A 207 5.84 6.08 -8.15
CA GLY A 207 5.62 6.48 -9.53
C GLY A 207 6.47 7.65 -10.01
N ALA A 208 5.98 8.34 -11.04
CA ALA A 208 6.69 9.48 -11.64
C ALA A 208 6.66 10.72 -10.73
N THR A 209 7.79 11.44 -10.67
CA THR A 209 7.92 12.69 -9.91
C THR A 209 6.87 13.74 -10.32
N SER A 210 6.52 13.83 -11.60
CA SER A 210 5.48 14.74 -12.08
C SER A 210 4.10 14.45 -11.48
N ILE A 211 3.77 13.17 -11.30
CA ILE A 211 2.51 12.75 -10.67
C ILE A 211 2.57 12.95 -9.16
N ALA A 212 3.72 12.70 -8.52
CA ALA A 212 3.90 12.92 -7.09
C ALA A 212 3.53 14.35 -6.65
N HIS A 213 3.84 15.37 -7.47
CA HIS A 213 3.42 16.74 -7.20
C HIS A 213 1.90 16.91 -7.08
N HIS A 214 1.11 16.18 -7.89
CA HIS A 214 -0.35 16.22 -7.81
C HIS A 214 -0.84 15.49 -6.55
N VAL A 215 -0.26 14.32 -6.25
CA VAL A 215 -0.57 13.56 -5.03
C VAL A 215 -0.28 14.39 -3.77
N MET A 216 0.88 15.06 -3.72
CA MET A 216 1.24 15.95 -2.60
C MET A 216 0.22 17.07 -2.39
N ARG A 217 -0.20 17.75 -3.48
CA ARG A 217 -1.19 18.82 -3.39
C ARG A 217 -2.53 18.30 -2.88
N ALA A 218 -3.01 17.18 -3.42
CA ALA A 218 -4.29 16.57 -3.00
C ALA A 218 -4.26 16.12 -1.52
N ALA A 219 -3.15 15.54 -1.08
CA ALA A 219 -2.98 15.08 0.30
C ALA A 219 -2.87 16.25 1.30
N ALA A 220 -2.33 17.40 0.87
CA ALA A 220 -2.13 18.58 1.73
C ALA A 220 -3.45 19.15 2.28
N ASP A 221 -4.56 19.06 1.54
CA ASP A 221 -5.87 19.56 1.97
C ASP A 221 -6.37 18.84 3.25
N ASN A 222 -5.93 17.59 3.46
CA ASN A 222 -6.26 16.79 4.63
C ASN A 222 -5.06 16.58 5.58
N LEU A 223 -3.93 17.27 5.34
CA LEU A 223 -2.68 17.14 6.12
C LEU A 223 -2.18 15.69 6.19
N VAL A 224 -2.41 14.89 5.14
CA VAL A 224 -1.98 13.49 5.08
C VAL A 224 -0.47 13.39 4.91
N PRO A 225 0.27 12.72 5.82
CA PRO A 225 1.69 12.46 5.65
C PRO A 225 1.95 11.54 4.46
N LEU A 226 3.06 11.77 3.74
CA LEU A 226 3.38 11.03 2.52
C LEU A 226 4.72 10.29 2.62
N THR A 227 4.76 9.11 2.01
CA THR A 227 5.99 8.46 1.55
C THR A 227 5.97 8.43 0.02
N LEU A 228 7.00 8.98 -0.61
CA LEU A 228 7.11 9.08 -2.05
C LEU A 228 8.32 8.27 -2.54
N GLU A 229 8.05 7.22 -3.30
CA GLU A 229 9.05 6.40 -3.98
C GLU A 229 9.06 6.79 -5.46
N LEU A 230 10.11 7.45 -5.90
CA LEU A 230 10.16 8.12 -7.20
C LEU A 230 11.31 7.61 -8.07
N GLY A 231 11.30 8.01 -9.34
CA GLY A 231 12.36 7.66 -10.28
C GLY A 231 13.71 8.30 -9.94
N GLY A 232 14.75 7.70 -10.46
CA GLY A 232 16.14 8.17 -10.35
C GLY A 232 16.72 8.58 -11.70
N LYS A 233 18.00 8.95 -11.69
CA LYS A 233 18.77 9.38 -12.87
C LYS A 233 19.88 8.37 -13.21
N SER A 234 19.59 7.07 -13.11
CA SER A 234 20.55 6.02 -13.45
C SER A 234 20.84 6.06 -14.97
N PRO A 235 22.08 6.30 -15.41
CA PRO A 235 22.43 6.34 -16.83
C PRO A 235 22.44 4.92 -17.40
N VAL A 236 21.98 4.78 -18.64
CA VAL A 236 22.10 3.55 -19.43
C VAL A 236 22.96 3.84 -20.65
N LEU A 237 24.02 3.06 -20.84
CA LEU A 237 24.88 3.11 -22.02
C LEU A 237 24.59 1.90 -22.91
N VAL A 238 24.08 2.16 -24.09
CA VAL A 238 23.83 1.12 -25.12
C VAL A 238 24.84 1.29 -26.21
N SER A 239 25.73 0.30 -26.41
CA SER A 239 26.70 0.32 -27.50
C SER A 239 26.05 -0.14 -28.82
N GLN A 240 26.71 0.16 -29.95
CA GLN A 240 26.24 -0.26 -31.28
C GLN A 240 26.19 -1.80 -31.44
N SER A 241 26.93 -2.53 -30.59
CA SER A 241 26.99 -3.99 -30.58
C SER A 241 26.12 -4.64 -29.51
N ALA A 242 25.27 -3.88 -28.83
CA ALA A 242 24.39 -4.41 -27.78
C ALA A 242 23.18 -5.14 -28.37
#